data_54c74904273cc58f10942b9e60a17cae
#
_entry.id   54c74904273cc58f10942b9e60a17cae
#
_cell.length_a   1.000
_cell.length_b   1.000
_cell.length_c   1.000
_cell.angle_alpha   90.00
_cell.angle_beta   90.00
_cell.angle_gamma   90.00
#
_symmetry.space_group_name_H-M   'P 1'
#
loop_
_entity.id
_entity.type
_entity.pdbx_description
1 polymer ?
#
loop_
_entity_poly.entity_id
_entity_poly.type
_entity_poly.pdbx_seq_one_letter_code
_entity_poly.pdbx_strand_id
1 'polypeptide(L)'
;MSALNDFDNLNIEYVEGDIDDQTFLNEISNEVDVILNIANIKFSIPLVEAAVKNSVLWVIGVHTTGRYSKFKSASFEYISIEDKLLAERKVDLTIIRPTMIYGSMKDKNMSKLVKFLAKSPVFPIFGDGSNLMQPVRAQDLAQAYYDILNNSEVTKNKEYNLSGLDEIRYEKIIKIVSSYLDKKVFLVKLPINLSYRLSKLANKIIPNFPINEEQVLRMQEDKVFSHEEAKKDFGYNPLSFNEGIKVEVDEYLRSKGTKK
;
A
#
# COMPACT_ATOMS: atom_id res chain seq x y z
N MET A 1 2.98 -20.97 6.27
CA MET A 1 2.99 -21.52 7.65
C MET A 1 3.91 -20.78 8.64
N SER A 2 4.94 -20.04 8.25
CA SER A 2 5.88 -19.38 9.20
C SER A 2 5.44 -18.03 9.79
N ALA A 3 4.30 -17.48 9.41
CA ALA A 3 3.83 -16.19 9.93
C ALA A 3 2.83 -16.33 11.10
N LEU A 4 2.32 -17.51 11.35
CA LEU A 4 1.33 -17.78 12.39
C LEU A 4 1.95 -17.86 13.79
N ASN A 5 3.20 -18.31 13.89
CA ASN A 5 3.91 -18.46 15.17
C ASN A 5 4.15 -17.11 15.91
N ASP A 6 4.07 -15.98 15.20
CA ASP A 6 4.26 -14.66 15.81
C ASP A 6 3.08 -14.25 16.72
N PHE A 7 1.98 -15.01 16.71
CA PHE A 7 0.72 -14.70 17.41
C PHE A 7 0.33 -15.72 18.47
N ASP A 8 1.17 -16.72 18.75
CA ASP A 8 0.86 -17.85 19.65
C ASP A 8 0.47 -17.42 21.08
N ASN A 9 0.82 -16.20 21.51
CA ASN A 9 0.49 -15.68 22.85
C ASN A 9 -0.74 -14.75 22.86
N LEU A 10 -1.43 -14.59 21.73
CA LEU A 10 -2.61 -13.75 21.61
C LEU A 10 -3.87 -14.63 21.56
N ASN A 11 -4.97 -14.12 22.12
CA ASN A 11 -6.27 -14.78 22.00
C ASN A 11 -6.84 -14.55 20.59
N ILE A 12 -6.35 -15.34 19.62
CA ILE A 12 -6.72 -15.25 18.21
C ILE A 12 -7.21 -16.60 17.75
N GLU A 13 -8.37 -16.60 17.11
CA GLU A 13 -8.88 -17.75 16.37
C GLU A 13 -8.48 -17.62 14.90
N TYR A 14 -7.88 -18.68 14.35
CA TYR A 14 -7.53 -18.77 12.95
C TYR A 14 -8.55 -19.58 12.18
N VAL A 15 -9.16 -18.95 11.19
CA VAL A 15 -10.10 -19.61 10.28
C VAL A 15 -9.54 -19.55 8.86
N GLU A 16 -9.29 -20.70 8.26
CA GLU A 16 -8.80 -20.81 6.88
C GLU A 16 -9.98 -20.99 5.93
N GLY A 17 -10.03 -20.19 4.86
CA GLY A 17 -11.07 -20.25 3.85
C GLY A 17 -10.82 -19.33 2.67
N ASP A 18 -11.73 -19.34 1.71
CA ASP A 18 -11.66 -18.51 0.52
C ASP A 18 -12.47 -17.22 0.72
N ILE A 19 -11.79 -16.07 0.63
CA ILE A 19 -12.43 -14.76 0.77
C ILE A 19 -13.36 -14.42 -0.41
N ASP A 20 -13.31 -15.17 -1.52
CA ASP A 20 -14.27 -15.09 -2.63
C ASP A 20 -15.52 -15.94 -2.39
N ASP A 21 -15.54 -16.80 -1.36
CA ASP A 21 -16.73 -17.59 -0.98
C ASP A 21 -17.64 -16.81 -0.03
N GLN A 22 -18.78 -16.35 -0.55
CA GLN A 22 -19.76 -15.59 0.23
C GLN A 22 -20.37 -16.41 1.38
N THR A 23 -20.46 -17.75 1.24
CA THR A 23 -20.96 -18.62 2.32
C THR A 23 -20.00 -18.62 3.48
N PHE A 24 -18.72 -18.80 3.18
CA PHE A 24 -17.64 -18.71 4.16
C PHE A 24 -17.60 -17.35 4.85
N LEU A 25 -17.67 -16.25 4.09
CA LEU A 25 -17.70 -14.90 4.68
C LEU A 25 -18.90 -14.71 5.62
N ASN A 26 -20.07 -15.22 5.26
CA ASN A 26 -21.24 -15.14 6.13
C ASN A 26 -21.07 -15.94 7.43
N GLU A 27 -20.44 -17.10 7.37
CA GLU A 27 -20.18 -17.92 8.56
C GLU A 27 -19.22 -17.25 9.53
N ILE A 28 -18.05 -16.76 9.03
CA ILE A 28 -17.02 -16.15 9.88
C ILE A 28 -17.40 -14.75 10.37
N SER A 29 -18.41 -14.12 9.77
CA SER A 29 -18.90 -12.80 10.19
C SER A 29 -20.04 -12.90 11.22
N ASN A 30 -20.44 -14.09 11.62
CA ASN A 30 -21.45 -14.27 12.67
C ASN A 30 -20.86 -13.92 14.04
N GLU A 31 -21.64 -13.20 14.87
CA GLU A 31 -21.22 -12.75 16.20
C GLU A 31 -19.95 -11.87 16.21
N VAL A 32 -19.72 -11.11 15.13
CA VAL A 32 -18.59 -10.19 14.97
C VAL A 32 -19.11 -8.75 15.05
N ASP A 33 -18.45 -7.91 15.83
CA ASP A 33 -18.81 -6.48 15.97
C ASP A 33 -18.19 -5.62 14.86
N VAL A 34 -16.95 -5.93 14.44
CA VAL A 34 -16.19 -5.13 13.47
C VAL A 34 -15.44 -6.03 12.49
N ILE A 35 -15.51 -5.72 11.21
CA ILE A 35 -14.72 -6.37 10.18
C ILE A 35 -13.58 -5.42 9.71
N LEU A 36 -12.33 -5.92 9.75
CA LEU A 36 -11.16 -5.25 9.19
C LEU A 36 -10.75 -5.91 7.87
N ASN A 37 -11.06 -5.27 6.73
CA ASN A 37 -10.51 -5.70 5.45
C ASN A 37 -9.14 -5.07 5.23
N ILE A 38 -8.07 -5.82 5.45
CA ILE A 38 -6.67 -5.42 5.18
C ILE A 38 -6.07 -6.14 3.96
N ALA A 39 -6.86 -6.97 3.28
CA ALA A 39 -6.40 -7.78 2.15
C ALA A 39 -6.38 -7.00 0.83
N ASN A 40 -7.54 -6.60 0.34
CA ASN A 40 -7.68 -5.87 -0.90
C ASN A 40 -9.07 -5.22 -1.00
N ILE A 41 -9.15 -4.06 -1.66
CA ILE A 41 -10.41 -3.35 -1.93
C ILE A 41 -11.45 -4.23 -2.67
N LYS A 42 -11.03 -5.15 -3.52
CA LYS A 42 -11.90 -6.05 -4.29
C LYS A 42 -12.85 -6.85 -3.40
N PHE A 43 -12.40 -7.17 -2.19
CA PHE A 43 -13.19 -7.92 -1.22
C PHE A 43 -14.13 -7.04 -0.37
N SER A 44 -14.10 -5.74 -0.55
CA SER A 44 -14.91 -4.82 0.29
C SER A 44 -16.41 -5.01 0.07
N ILE A 45 -16.86 -5.25 -1.17
CA ILE A 45 -18.30 -5.48 -1.44
C ILE A 45 -18.78 -6.78 -0.79
N PRO A 46 -18.17 -7.96 -1.02
CA PRO A 46 -18.59 -9.20 -0.37
C PRO A 46 -18.56 -9.13 1.16
N LEU A 47 -17.54 -8.48 1.73
CA LEU A 47 -17.44 -8.29 3.19
C LEU A 47 -18.54 -7.37 3.74
N VAL A 48 -18.88 -6.29 3.05
CA VAL A 48 -20.01 -5.43 3.46
C VAL A 48 -21.35 -6.18 3.33
N GLU A 49 -21.54 -7.00 2.31
CA GLU A 49 -22.75 -7.84 2.18
C GLU A 49 -22.84 -8.85 3.32
N ALA A 50 -21.73 -9.49 3.72
CA ALA A 50 -21.68 -10.38 4.89
C ALA A 50 -21.95 -9.61 6.19
N ALA A 51 -21.39 -8.41 6.34
CA ALA A 51 -21.62 -7.54 7.49
C ALA A 51 -23.11 -7.18 7.64
N VAL A 52 -23.76 -6.78 6.57
CA VAL A 52 -25.21 -6.45 6.57
C VAL A 52 -26.03 -7.66 6.96
N LYS A 53 -25.75 -8.84 6.39
CA LYS A 53 -26.47 -10.08 6.65
C LYS A 53 -26.39 -10.51 8.12
N ASN A 54 -25.23 -10.31 8.75
CA ASN A 54 -24.97 -10.73 10.14
C ASN A 54 -25.10 -9.58 11.16
N SER A 55 -25.61 -8.43 10.74
CA SER A 55 -25.77 -7.25 11.60
C SER A 55 -24.47 -6.76 12.25
N VAL A 56 -23.34 -6.93 11.55
CA VAL A 56 -22.06 -6.36 11.96
C VAL A 56 -22.15 -4.85 11.96
N LEU A 57 -21.69 -4.22 13.03
CA LEU A 57 -21.89 -2.80 13.25
C LEU A 57 -21.00 -1.90 12.39
N TRP A 58 -19.80 -2.38 12.07
CA TRP A 58 -18.78 -1.53 11.43
C TRP A 58 -17.82 -2.32 10.53
N VAL A 59 -17.54 -1.78 9.34
CA VAL A 59 -16.51 -2.30 8.43
C VAL A 59 -15.43 -1.23 8.24
N ILE A 60 -14.18 -1.62 8.40
CA ILE A 60 -13.01 -0.78 8.09
C ILE A 60 -12.29 -1.40 6.90
N GLY A 61 -12.28 -0.72 5.75
CA GLY A 61 -11.74 -1.23 4.50
C GLY A 61 -10.46 -0.53 4.06
N VAL A 62 -9.41 -1.32 3.73
CA VAL A 62 -8.25 -0.78 3.04
C VAL A 62 -8.55 -0.63 1.56
N HIS A 63 -8.44 0.58 1.09
CA HIS A 63 -8.54 0.98 -0.31
C HIS A 63 -7.18 1.46 -0.85
N THR A 64 -7.14 2.45 -1.72
CA THR A 64 -5.89 2.94 -2.29
C THR A 64 -5.98 4.40 -2.73
N THR A 65 -4.93 5.18 -2.48
CA THR A 65 -4.77 6.50 -3.10
C THR A 65 -4.64 6.44 -4.62
N GLY A 66 -4.46 5.25 -5.19
CA GLY A 66 -4.50 5.03 -6.63
C GLY A 66 -5.79 5.49 -7.32
N ARG A 67 -6.92 5.63 -6.59
CA ARG A 67 -8.17 6.21 -7.12
C ARG A 67 -8.00 7.63 -7.63
N TYR A 68 -7.03 8.38 -7.13
CA TYR A 68 -6.78 9.76 -7.54
C TYR A 68 -5.89 9.90 -8.78
N SER A 69 -5.38 8.79 -9.32
CA SER A 69 -4.54 8.82 -10.52
C SER A 69 -5.32 9.39 -11.72
N LYS A 70 -4.65 10.21 -12.51
CA LYS A 70 -5.17 10.74 -13.77
C LYS A 70 -5.35 9.63 -14.84
N PHE A 71 -4.64 8.52 -14.67
CA PHE A 71 -4.66 7.36 -15.57
C PHE A 71 -5.63 6.31 -15.03
N LYS A 72 -6.83 6.29 -15.60
CA LYS A 72 -7.97 5.54 -15.05
C LYS A 72 -7.98 4.05 -15.38
N SER A 73 -7.18 3.56 -16.33
CA SER A 73 -7.24 2.14 -16.73
C SER A 73 -6.96 1.18 -15.57
N ALA A 74 -6.06 1.57 -14.65
CA ALA A 74 -5.70 0.76 -13.48
C ALA A 74 -6.49 1.12 -12.21
N SER A 75 -7.19 2.26 -12.19
CA SER A 75 -7.92 2.74 -10.99
C SER A 75 -9.44 2.65 -11.13
N PHE A 76 -9.96 2.45 -12.34
CA PHE A 76 -11.40 2.46 -12.60
C PHE A 76 -12.17 1.46 -11.73
N GLU A 77 -11.68 0.24 -11.62
CA GLU A 77 -12.30 -0.80 -10.79
C GLU A 77 -12.36 -0.38 -9.31
N TYR A 78 -11.26 0.18 -8.79
CA TYR A 78 -11.19 0.64 -7.40
C TYR A 78 -12.13 1.81 -7.12
N ILE A 79 -12.22 2.76 -8.05
CA ILE A 79 -13.16 3.87 -7.97
C ILE A 79 -14.59 3.35 -7.95
N SER A 80 -14.93 2.43 -8.86
CA SER A 80 -16.28 1.86 -8.97
C SER A 80 -16.71 1.12 -7.70
N ILE A 81 -15.82 0.32 -7.11
CA ILE A 81 -16.09 -0.39 -5.85
C ILE A 81 -16.36 0.60 -4.71
N GLU A 82 -15.45 1.57 -4.55
CA GLU A 82 -15.54 2.53 -3.45
C GLU A 82 -16.76 3.44 -3.58
N ASP A 83 -17.02 3.96 -4.78
CA ASP A 83 -18.19 4.83 -5.02
C ASP A 83 -19.50 4.08 -4.78
N LYS A 84 -19.59 2.79 -5.13
CA LYS A 84 -20.75 1.94 -4.82
C LYS A 84 -20.95 1.81 -3.30
N LEU A 85 -19.89 1.50 -2.56
CA LEU A 85 -19.97 1.34 -1.10
C LEU A 85 -20.38 2.64 -0.40
N LEU A 86 -19.84 3.77 -0.83
CA LEU A 86 -20.16 5.10 -0.28
C LEU A 86 -21.58 5.54 -0.62
N ALA A 87 -22.10 5.18 -1.79
CA ALA A 87 -23.47 5.51 -2.20
C ALA A 87 -24.52 4.69 -1.42
N GLU A 88 -24.24 3.42 -1.15
CA GLU A 88 -25.21 2.50 -0.53
C GLU A 88 -25.22 2.61 1.01
N ARG A 89 -24.11 2.82 1.65
CA ARG A 89 -23.89 2.97 3.11
C ARG A 89 -24.79 2.07 3.96
N LYS A 90 -24.73 0.77 3.73
CA LYS A 90 -25.59 -0.24 4.40
C LYS A 90 -25.13 -0.58 5.83
N VAL A 91 -23.92 -0.19 6.19
CA VAL A 91 -23.26 -0.44 7.48
C VAL A 91 -22.35 0.75 7.77
N ASP A 92 -21.99 1.00 9.04
CA ASP A 92 -20.95 1.96 9.33
C ASP A 92 -19.66 1.57 8.59
N LEU A 93 -19.11 2.48 7.79
CA LEU A 93 -17.98 2.19 6.91
C LEU A 93 -16.89 3.24 7.09
N THR A 94 -15.67 2.78 7.40
CA THR A 94 -14.48 3.62 7.36
C THR A 94 -13.55 3.15 6.25
N ILE A 95 -13.15 4.07 5.38
CA ILE A 95 -12.27 3.80 4.25
C ILE A 95 -10.89 4.36 4.52
N ILE A 96 -9.88 3.51 4.41
CA ILE A 96 -8.47 3.88 4.56
C ILE A 96 -7.78 3.77 3.20
N ARG A 97 -7.14 4.85 2.76
CA ARG A 97 -6.39 4.91 1.50
C ARG A 97 -4.91 5.14 1.77
N PRO A 98 -4.14 4.09 1.99
CA PRO A 98 -2.70 4.24 2.14
C PRO A 98 -2.04 4.66 0.81
N THR A 99 -0.92 5.36 0.93
CA THR A 99 0.03 5.57 -0.17
C THR A 99 0.87 4.30 -0.41
N MET A 100 2.03 4.41 -1.02
CA MET A 100 2.90 3.24 -1.24
C MET A 100 3.38 2.67 0.10
N ILE A 101 2.92 1.47 0.43
CA ILE A 101 3.27 0.79 1.68
C ILE A 101 4.66 0.16 1.56
N TYR A 102 5.47 0.32 2.63
CA TYR A 102 6.77 -0.31 2.80
C TYR A 102 6.97 -0.76 4.26
N GLY A 103 8.08 -1.42 4.60
CA GLY A 103 8.47 -1.72 5.98
C GLY A 103 8.94 -3.14 6.24
N SER A 104 8.97 -3.99 5.21
CA SER A 104 9.61 -5.30 5.30
C SER A 104 9.99 -5.84 3.92
N MET A 105 10.92 -6.79 3.87
CA MET A 105 11.32 -7.45 2.63
C MET A 105 10.23 -8.30 1.98
N LYS A 106 9.05 -8.40 2.62
CA LYS A 106 7.84 -9.06 2.09
C LYS A 106 6.97 -8.13 1.23
N ASP A 107 7.18 -6.80 1.27
CA ASP A 107 6.43 -5.88 0.41
C ASP A 107 6.76 -6.06 -1.09
N LYS A 108 5.91 -5.51 -1.95
CA LYS A 108 6.02 -5.71 -3.41
C LYS A 108 6.68 -4.55 -4.16
N ASN A 109 7.04 -3.48 -3.48
CA ASN A 109 7.53 -2.24 -4.09
C ASN A 109 8.95 -1.90 -3.62
N MET A 110 9.09 -1.49 -2.36
CA MET A 110 10.35 -1.02 -1.80
C MET A 110 11.37 -2.14 -1.70
N SER A 111 10.94 -3.36 -1.36
CA SER A 111 11.80 -4.55 -1.34
C SER A 111 12.46 -4.83 -2.70
N LYS A 112 11.76 -4.56 -3.80
CA LYS A 112 12.34 -4.70 -5.16
C LYS A 112 13.38 -3.63 -5.43
N LEU A 113 13.12 -2.39 -4.99
CA LEU A 113 14.07 -1.30 -5.10
C LEU A 113 15.34 -1.61 -4.30
N VAL A 114 15.22 -2.02 -3.04
CA VAL A 114 16.35 -2.43 -2.19
C VAL A 114 17.17 -3.53 -2.85
N LYS A 115 16.51 -4.61 -3.31
CA LYS A 115 17.17 -5.74 -4.01
C LYS A 115 17.88 -5.31 -5.27
N PHE A 116 17.33 -4.37 -6.03
CA PHE A 116 17.93 -3.88 -7.27
C PHE A 116 19.16 -3.02 -6.97
N LEU A 117 19.02 -2.04 -6.08
CA LEU A 117 20.11 -1.13 -5.70
C LEU A 117 21.29 -1.85 -5.04
N ALA A 118 21.02 -2.92 -4.31
CA ALA A 118 22.06 -3.75 -3.72
C ALA A 118 22.94 -4.47 -4.75
N LYS A 119 22.41 -4.71 -5.98
CA LYS A 119 23.07 -5.49 -7.03
C LYS A 119 23.61 -4.65 -8.19
N SER A 120 23.00 -3.50 -8.45
CA SER A 120 23.31 -2.68 -9.62
C SER A 120 23.94 -1.34 -9.21
N PRO A 121 25.06 -0.94 -9.79
CA PRO A 121 25.64 0.40 -9.59
C PRO A 121 24.91 1.49 -10.39
N VAL A 122 23.94 1.12 -11.23
CA VAL A 122 23.20 2.04 -12.10
C VAL A 122 21.71 1.83 -11.91
N PHE A 123 20.95 2.91 -11.80
CA PHE A 123 19.51 2.88 -11.73
C PHE A 123 18.86 3.78 -12.79
N PRO A 124 18.02 3.22 -13.69
CA PRO A 124 17.30 4.02 -14.68
C PRO A 124 16.12 4.75 -14.03
N ILE A 125 16.00 6.05 -14.30
CA ILE A 125 14.83 6.85 -13.91
C ILE A 125 14.11 7.28 -15.17
N PHE A 126 12.83 6.99 -15.26
CA PHE A 126 11.96 7.48 -16.33
C PHE A 126 11.55 8.92 -16.04
N GLY A 127 11.93 9.85 -16.90
CA GLY A 127 11.82 11.28 -16.66
C GLY A 127 13.00 11.83 -15.86
N ASP A 128 12.76 12.87 -15.08
CA ASP A 128 13.79 13.55 -14.29
C ASP A 128 13.88 13.06 -12.82
N GLY A 129 12.91 12.26 -12.38
CA GLY A 129 12.83 11.75 -11.00
C GLY A 129 12.42 12.80 -9.98
N SER A 130 11.86 13.93 -10.43
CA SER A 130 11.41 15.02 -9.56
C SER A 130 10.04 14.76 -8.92
N ASN A 131 9.27 13.82 -9.47
CA ASN A 131 7.94 13.46 -8.95
C ASN A 131 7.99 13.14 -7.46
N LEU A 132 7.02 13.65 -6.72
CA LEU A 132 6.92 13.48 -5.29
C LEU A 132 6.21 12.16 -4.94
N MET A 133 6.73 11.52 -3.91
CA MET A 133 6.14 10.33 -3.30
C MET A 133 6.05 10.52 -1.78
N GLN A 134 5.13 9.82 -1.16
CA GLN A 134 4.92 9.90 0.28
C GLN A 134 4.69 8.48 0.85
N PRO A 135 5.74 7.61 0.82
CA PRO A 135 5.61 6.22 1.25
C PRO A 135 5.25 6.12 2.73
N VAL A 136 4.34 5.22 3.08
CA VAL A 136 3.88 4.95 4.44
C VAL A 136 4.39 3.61 4.95
N ARG A 137 4.84 3.56 6.18
CA ARG A 137 5.34 2.32 6.80
C ARG A 137 4.16 1.43 7.24
N ALA A 138 4.27 0.13 7.04
CA ALA A 138 3.23 -0.85 7.42
C ALA A 138 2.90 -0.81 8.92
N GLN A 139 3.89 -0.56 9.78
CA GLN A 139 3.68 -0.44 11.22
C GLN A 139 2.88 0.82 11.59
N ASP A 140 3.06 1.93 10.85
CA ASP A 140 2.28 3.15 11.07
C ASP A 140 0.82 2.95 10.64
N LEU A 141 0.59 2.15 9.59
CA LEU A 141 -0.75 1.73 9.21
C LEU A 141 -1.39 0.81 10.25
N ALA A 142 -0.65 -0.14 10.81
CA ALA A 142 -1.16 -1.01 11.87
C ALA A 142 -1.58 -0.18 13.10
N GLN A 143 -0.76 0.80 13.49
CA GLN A 143 -1.11 1.73 14.56
C GLN A 143 -2.35 2.54 14.20
N ALA A 144 -2.47 3.03 12.96
CA ALA A 144 -3.65 3.77 12.52
C ALA A 144 -4.93 2.94 12.59
N TYR A 145 -4.90 1.64 12.25
CA TYR A 145 -6.06 0.76 12.42
C TYR A 145 -6.48 0.66 13.89
N TYR A 146 -5.51 0.48 14.77
CA TYR A 146 -5.76 0.44 16.21
C TYR A 146 -6.36 1.76 16.73
N ASP A 147 -5.80 2.90 16.31
CA ASP A 147 -6.26 4.22 16.71
C ASP A 147 -7.67 4.52 16.17
N ILE A 148 -7.97 4.11 14.93
CA ILE A 148 -9.32 4.22 14.34
C ILE A 148 -10.34 3.43 15.19
N LEU A 149 -10.02 2.20 15.57
CA LEU A 149 -10.90 1.37 16.42
C LEU A 149 -11.17 2.03 17.77
N ASN A 150 -10.16 2.61 18.41
CA ASN A 150 -10.29 3.24 19.71
C ASN A 150 -10.96 4.62 19.68
N ASN A 151 -11.08 5.24 18.51
CA ASN A 151 -11.73 6.54 18.33
C ASN A 151 -13.02 6.43 17.50
N SER A 152 -13.77 5.34 17.67
CA SER A 152 -14.94 4.98 16.86
C SER A 152 -15.99 6.09 16.74
N GLU A 153 -16.16 6.92 17.75
CA GLU A 153 -17.10 8.06 17.78
C GLU A 153 -16.82 9.10 16.66
N VAL A 154 -15.56 9.26 16.28
CA VAL A 154 -15.16 10.24 15.27
C VAL A 154 -14.71 9.60 13.96
N THR A 155 -14.38 8.30 13.97
CA THR A 155 -13.79 7.63 12.80
C THR A 155 -14.79 6.83 11.98
N LYS A 156 -15.94 6.46 12.53
CA LYS A 156 -17.02 5.81 11.78
C LYS A 156 -17.54 6.69 10.65
N ASN A 157 -17.81 6.08 9.51
CA ASN A 157 -18.32 6.75 8.31
C ASN A 157 -17.40 7.84 7.75
N LYS A 158 -16.10 7.69 7.99
CA LYS A 158 -15.03 8.58 7.52
C LYS A 158 -14.16 7.93 6.45
N GLU A 159 -13.42 8.78 5.76
CA GLU A 159 -12.50 8.39 4.71
C GLU A 159 -11.14 9.06 4.97
N TYR A 160 -10.09 8.27 5.14
CA TYR A 160 -8.77 8.79 5.47
C TYR A 160 -7.73 8.42 4.40
N ASN A 161 -6.97 9.40 3.95
CA ASN A 161 -5.70 9.12 3.28
C ASN A 161 -4.63 8.93 4.35
N LEU A 162 -3.93 7.81 4.31
CA LEU A 162 -2.82 7.53 5.21
C LEU A 162 -1.51 7.53 4.43
N SER A 163 -0.88 8.68 4.39
CA SER A 163 0.42 8.89 3.75
C SER A 163 1.55 8.89 4.79
N GLY A 164 2.80 8.71 4.32
CA GLY A 164 3.97 8.90 5.17
C GLY A 164 4.16 10.36 5.57
N LEU A 165 5.11 10.62 6.47
CA LEU A 165 5.39 11.96 6.96
C LEU A 165 5.95 12.87 5.85
N ASP A 166 6.90 12.37 5.07
CA ASP A 166 7.70 13.18 4.17
C ASP A 166 7.20 13.11 2.72
N GLU A 167 7.08 14.26 2.09
CA GLU A 167 6.96 14.41 0.64
C GLU A 167 8.35 14.35 0.01
N ILE A 168 8.69 13.24 -0.65
CA ILE A 168 10.06 12.96 -1.07
C ILE A 168 10.12 12.80 -2.59
N ARG A 169 11.06 13.48 -3.24
CA ARG A 169 11.36 13.24 -4.66
C ARG A 169 11.84 11.80 -4.87
N TYR A 170 11.38 11.17 -5.94
CA TYR A 170 11.73 9.78 -6.23
C TYR A 170 13.25 9.54 -6.30
N GLU A 171 14.01 10.46 -6.91
CA GLU A 171 15.46 10.37 -6.92
C GLU A 171 16.08 10.41 -5.51
N LYS A 172 15.46 11.13 -4.55
CA LYS A 172 15.94 11.19 -3.16
C LYS A 172 15.66 9.89 -2.42
N ILE A 173 14.52 9.24 -2.68
CA ILE A 173 14.22 7.89 -2.15
C ILE A 173 15.35 6.92 -2.54
N ILE A 174 15.74 6.90 -3.82
CA ILE A 174 16.82 6.03 -4.30
C ILE A 174 18.15 6.33 -3.59
N LYS A 175 18.48 7.60 -3.41
CA LYS A 175 19.70 8.02 -2.70
C LYS A 175 19.71 7.61 -1.24
N ILE A 176 18.58 7.74 -0.54
CA ILE A 176 18.42 7.31 0.87
C ILE A 176 18.63 5.80 0.98
N VAL A 177 17.93 5.01 0.16
CA VAL A 177 18.06 3.55 0.17
C VAL A 177 19.50 3.12 -0.16
N SER A 178 20.12 3.75 -1.17
CA SER A 178 21.50 3.46 -1.56
C SER A 178 22.49 3.76 -0.44
N SER A 179 22.28 4.84 0.32
CA SER A 179 23.16 5.19 1.44
C SER A 179 23.12 4.16 2.56
N TYR A 180 21.94 3.62 2.90
CA TYR A 180 21.81 2.54 3.89
C TYR A 180 22.39 1.20 3.42
N LEU A 181 22.43 0.98 2.10
CA LEU A 181 23.10 -0.18 1.49
C LEU A 181 24.62 -0.02 1.40
N ASP A 182 25.16 1.14 1.76
CA ASP A 182 26.58 1.54 1.51
C ASP A 182 26.97 1.36 0.03
N LYS A 183 26.10 1.82 -0.89
CA LYS A 183 26.27 1.72 -2.34
C LYS A 183 26.27 3.09 -3.00
N LYS A 184 27.22 3.30 -3.91
CA LYS A 184 27.18 4.42 -4.86
C LYS A 184 26.40 3.99 -6.09
N VAL A 185 25.24 4.61 -6.30
CA VAL A 185 24.37 4.31 -7.44
C VAL A 185 24.28 5.52 -8.36
N PHE A 186 24.56 5.31 -9.63
CA PHE A 186 24.44 6.34 -10.68
C PHE A 186 23.02 6.33 -11.24
N LEU A 187 22.37 7.48 -11.19
CA LEU A 187 21.03 7.67 -11.74
C LEU A 187 21.12 8.03 -13.22
N VAL A 188 20.56 7.20 -14.08
CA VAL A 188 20.46 7.45 -15.53
C VAL A 188 19.05 7.92 -15.85
N LYS A 189 18.90 9.22 -16.10
CA LYS A 189 17.62 9.83 -16.45
C LYS A 189 17.29 9.58 -17.92
N LEU A 190 16.21 8.86 -18.15
CA LEU A 190 15.71 8.52 -19.49
C LEU A 190 14.56 9.48 -19.85
N PRO A 191 14.64 10.21 -20.98
CA PRO A 191 13.57 11.08 -21.42
C PRO A 191 12.22 10.33 -21.50
N ILE A 192 11.17 10.93 -20.97
CA ILE A 192 9.87 10.27 -20.85
C ILE A 192 9.31 9.81 -22.20
N ASN A 193 9.47 10.63 -23.25
CA ASN A 193 9.02 10.30 -24.60
C ASN A 193 9.74 9.06 -25.16
N LEU A 194 11.04 8.94 -24.89
CA LEU A 194 11.82 7.77 -25.28
C LEU A 194 11.38 6.54 -24.48
N SER A 195 11.25 6.66 -23.19
CA SER A 195 10.78 5.59 -22.30
C SER A 195 9.41 5.06 -22.70
N TYR A 196 8.48 5.95 -23.01
CA TYR A 196 7.14 5.62 -23.52
C TYR A 196 7.20 4.82 -24.83
N ARG A 197 8.00 5.28 -25.82
CA ARG A 197 8.16 4.58 -27.09
C ARG A 197 8.82 3.21 -26.94
N LEU A 198 9.84 3.12 -26.10
CA LEU A 198 10.54 1.86 -25.82
C LEU A 198 9.66 0.87 -25.10
N SER A 199 8.88 1.29 -24.09
CA SER A 199 7.96 0.40 -23.39
C SER A 199 6.85 -0.11 -24.32
N LYS A 200 6.30 0.76 -25.18
CA LYS A 200 5.31 0.38 -26.20
C LYS A 200 5.85 -0.64 -27.20
N LEU A 201 7.11 -0.46 -27.63
CA LEU A 201 7.74 -1.41 -28.53
C LEU A 201 8.04 -2.73 -27.81
N ALA A 202 8.57 -2.67 -26.59
CA ALA A 202 8.86 -3.86 -25.78
C ALA A 202 7.59 -4.70 -25.53
N ASN A 203 6.47 -4.07 -25.21
CA ASN A 203 5.19 -4.77 -25.03
C ASN A 203 4.67 -5.47 -26.30
N LYS A 204 5.08 -5.01 -27.48
CA LYS A 204 4.74 -5.68 -28.74
C LYS A 204 5.60 -6.92 -29.03
N ILE A 205 6.84 -6.92 -28.56
CA ILE A 205 7.86 -7.93 -28.92
C ILE A 205 8.03 -8.95 -27.79
N ILE A 206 7.94 -8.52 -26.54
CA ILE A 206 8.23 -9.35 -25.36
C ILE A 206 6.90 -9.65 -24.64
N PRO A 207 6.43 -10.91 -24.68
CA PRO A 207 5.25 -11.32 -23.91
C PRO A 207 5.43 -11.01 -22.42
N ASN A 208 4.41 -10.43 -21.79
CA ASN A 208 4.40 -10.10 -20.35
C ASN A 208 5.54 -9.15 -19.92
N PHE A 209 5.93 -8.20 -20.80
CA PHE A 209 6.90 -7.17 -20.40
C PHE A 209 6.36 -6.40 -19.18
N PRO A 210 7.17 -6.23 -18.11
CA PRO A 210 6.66 -5.82 -16.80
C PRO A 210 6.26 -4.34 -16.70
N ILE A 211 6.59 -3.53 -17.70
CA ILE A 211 6.32 -2.08 -17.70
C ILE A 211 5.58 -1.72 -18.98
N ASN A 212 4.35 -1.28 -18.85
CA ASN A 212 3.59 -0.74 -19.97
C ASN A 212 3.73 0.78 -20.09
N GLU A 213 3.28 1.34 -21.22
CA GLU A 213 3.40 2.77 -21.51
C GLU A 213 2.63 3.65 -20.51
N GLU A 214 1.49 3.19 -20.01
CA GLU A 214 0.75 3.92 -18.99
C GLU A 214 1.50 3.94 -17.65
N GLN A 215 2.14 2.84 -17.27
CA GLN A 215 2.97 2.80 -16.05
C GLN A 215 4.14 3.80 -16.13
N VAL A 216 4.76 3.96 -17.31
CA VAL A 216 5.81 4.96 -17.53
C VAL A 216 5.28 6.38 -17.27
N LEU A 217 4.08 6.70 -17.78
CA LEU A 217 3.47 8.00 -17.55
C LEU A 217 3.03 8.20 -16.09
N ARG A 218 2.48 7.18 -15.45
CA ARG A 218 2.10 7.20 -14.02
C ARG A 218 3.28 7.40 -13.06
N MET A 219 4.49 7.06 -13.49
CA MET A 219 5.71 7.35 -12.72
C MET A 219 6.02 8.85 -12.64
N GLN A 220 5.37 9.67 -13.46
CA GLN A 220 5.54 11.13 -13.43
C GLN A 220 4.51 11.82 -12.52
N GLU A 221 3.50 11.09 -12.02
CA GLU A 221 2.52 11.66 -11.11
C GLU A 221 3.11 11.86 -9.72
N ASP A 222 2.84 13.02 -9.14
CA ASP A 222 3.02 13.22 -7.70
C ASP A 222 2.01 12.36 -6.94
N LYS A 223 2.50 11.63 -5.96
CA LYS A 223 1.71 10.73 -5.10
C LYS A 223 1.80 11.21 -3.67
N VAL A 224 1.31 12.43 -3.49
CA VAL A 224 1.27 13.15 -2.22
C VAL A 224 -0.18 13.41 -1.87
N PHE A 225 -0.54 13.05 -0.64
CA PHE A 225 -1.92 13.13 -0.16
C PHE A 225 -1.91 13.58 1.30
N SER A 226 -2.71 14.59 1.63
CA SER A 226 -2.84 15.07 3.00
C SER A 226 -3.41 13.99 3.91
N HIS A 227 -2.81 13.82 5.10
CA HIS A 227 -3.32 13.00 6.19
C HIS A 227 -3.76 13.85 7.41
N GLU A 228 -3.97 15.15 7.22
CA GLU A 228 -4.32 16.07 8.32
C GLU A 228 -5.65 15.72 8.98
N GLU A 229 -6.61 15.12 8.25
CA GLU A 229 -7.85 14.66 8.83
C GLU A 229 -7.63 13.48 9.79
N ALA A 230 -6.80 12.52 9.41
CA ALA A 230 -6.40 11.41 10.26
C ALA A 230 -5.63 11.89 11.50
N LYS A 231 -4.74 12.86 11.34
CA LYS A 231 -4.01 13.48 12.44
C LYS A 231 -4.94 14.19 13.43
N LYS A 232 -5.95 14.89 12.93
CA LYS A 232 -6.94 15.61 13.74
C LYS A 232 -7.85 14.64 14.50
N ASP A 233 -8.36 13.61 13.84
CA ASP A 233 -9.44 12.77 14.36
C ASP A 233 -8.91 11.70 15.32
N PHE A 234 -7.71 11.14 15.09
CA PHE A 234 -7.14 10.09 15.93
C PHE A 234 -5.62 10.18 16.16
N GLY A 235 -5.02 11.34 15.90
CA GLY A 235 -3.62 11.59 16.26
C GLY A 235 -2.60 10.92 15.35
N TYR A 236 -2.95 10.56 14.11
CA TYR A 236 -2.06 9.91 13.16
C TYR A 236 -0.74 10.68 13.00
N ASN A 237 0.38 10.02 13.26
CA ASN A 237 1.71 10.62 13.22
C ASN A 237 2.74 9.60 12.70
N PRO A 238 2.85 9.41 11.38
CA PRO A 238 3.74 8.42 10.80
C PRO A 238 5.22 8.80 10.96
N LEU A 239 6.09 7.79 10.97
CA LEU A 239 7.53 7.97 11.05
C LEU A 239 8.07 8.56 9.72
N SER A 240 9.21 9.27 9.81
CA SER A 240 9.90 9.74 8.59
C SER A 240 10.36 8.56 7.72
N PHE A 241 10.38 8.78 6.40
CA PHE A 241 10.86 7.76 5.47
C PHE A 241 12.31 7.35 5.76
N ASN A 242 13.15 8.33 6.10
CA ASN A 242 14.56 8.08 6.37
C ASN A 242 14.76 7.11 7.56
N GLU A 243 13.99 7.29 8.64
CA GLU A 243 14.06 6.40 9.81
C GLU A 243 13.43 5.04 9.52
N GLY A 244 12.26 5.02 8.88
CA GLY A 244 11.50 3.80 8.63
C GLY A 244 12.18 2.84 7.66
N ILE A 245 12.78 3.36 6.57
CA ILE A 245 13.39 2.51 5.53
C ILE A 245 14.64 1.76 6.01
N LYS A 246 15.31 2.31 7.02
CA LYS A 246 16.47 1.65 7.62
C LYS A 246 16.15 0.23 8.09
N VAL A 247 14.99 0.03 8.70
CA VAL A 247 14.57 -1.28 9.21
C VAL A 247 14.48 -2.32 8.08
N GLU A 248 13.91 -1.95 6.94
CA GLU A 248 13.76 -2.84 5.78
C GLU A 248 15.11 -3.15 5.13
N VAL A 249 16.00 -2.14 5.01
CA VAL A 249 17.35 -2.35 4.50
C VAL A 249 18.17 -3.25 5.43
N ASP A 250 18.07 -3.05 6.74
CA ASP A 250 18.75 -3.90 7.74
C ASP A 250 18.24 -5.35 7.68
N GLU A 251 16.94 -5.57 7.45
CA GLU A 251 16.35 -6.91 7.21
C GLU A 251 16.99 -7.56 5.98
N TYR A 252 17.10 -6.81 4.88
CA TYR A 252 17.77 -7.30 3.66
C TYR A 252 19.22 -7.69 3.92
N LEU A 253 20.00 -6.83 4.58
CA LEU A 253 21.41 -7.07 4.85
C LEU A 253 21.61 -8.29 5.75
N ARG A 254 20.80 -8.45 6.80
CA ARG A 254 20.81 -9.64 7.66
C ARG A 254 20.51 -10.92 6.89
N SER A 255 19.52 -10.91 5.99
CA SER A 255 19.17 -12.05 5.15
C SER A 255 20.31 -12.49 4.20
N LYS A 256 21.26 -11.60 3.91
CA LYS A 256 22.44 -11.88 3.09
C LYS A 256 23.64 -12.35 3.93
N GLY A 257 23.78 -11.84 5.16
CA GLY A 257 24.86 -12.25 6.08
C GLY A 257 24.69 -13.65 6.66
N THR A 258 23.46 -14.14 6.75
CA THR A 258 23.14 -15.49 7.25
C THR A 258 23.39 -16.61 6.21
N LYS A 259 23.76 -16.25 4.98
CA LYS A 259 24.07 -17.20 3.89
C LYS A 259 25.55 -17.42 3.65
N LYS A 260 26.41 -17.22 4.68
CA LYS A 260 27.82 -17.62 4.64
C LYS A 260 28.05 -18.89 5.42
#